data_cb68f349483ae8d582e0b41283ff372d
#
_entry.id   cb68f349483ae8d582e0b41283ff372d
#
_cell.length_a   1.000
_cell.length_b   1.000
_cell.length_c   1.000
_cell.angle_alpha   90.00
_cell.angle_beta   90.00
_cell.angle_gamma   90.00
#
_symmetry.space_group_name_H-M   'P 1'
#
loop_
_entity.id
_entity.type
_entity.pdbx_description
1 polymer ?
#
loop_
_entity_poly.entity_id
_entity_poly.type
_entity_poly.pdbx_seq_one_letter_code
_entity_poly.pdbx_strand_id
1 'polypeptide(L)'
;TRSTKSGNVSGNSMFLMILQLFWKMKLHLGLLLIVGAVVLADDGGWFTDEDKLLAQPGPCTVEVRDAADLTQKEFLSRYAFSQPVVIRGATDNSEFRNDCRKDEMLKKYGSKVIRLSSANTYSYQKADVTLNKYVEEILKPQTLEMFGNETFYWFGDNDHTEWKELFDKYIPPPYSLPGLTGAYSFGMAGAGTGVPFHFHGPGFGEVVFGRKRWFLLPPDKTPHFHPNKTTLQWLYEDYQELHPLEVPLECTINQGDIIFFPDRWWHGTLNIDTSVFISTFLG
;
A
#
# COMPACT_ATOMS: atom_id res chain seq x y z
N THR A 1 -59.36 -18.89 -69.58
CA THR A 1 -58.29 -19.70 -69.02
C THR A 1 -56.94 -19.09 -69.45
N ARG A 2 -56.30 -18.32 -68.59
CA ARG A 2 -54.97 -17.70 -68.82
C ARG A 2 -54.08 -18.08 -67.68
N SER A 3 -52.99 -18.76 -67.99
CA SER A 3 -51.86 -19.10 -67.15
C SER A 3 -50.96 -17.87 -66.95
N THR A 4 -50.58 -17.57 -65.72
CA THR A 4 -49.52 -16.60 -65.43
C THR A 4 -48.34 -17.32 -64.70
N LYS A 5 -47.18 -17.32 -65.30
CA LYS A 5 -45.92 -17.80 -64.73
C LYS A 5 -45.39 -16.76 -63.75
N SER A 6 -45.13 -17.15 -62.53
CA SER A 6 -44.35 -16.38 -61.59
C SER A 6 -42.90 -16.82 -61.67
N GLY A 7 -41.98 -15.84 -61.87
CA GLY A 7 -40.54 -16.05 -61.91
C GLY A 7 -39.99 -16.06 -60.48
N ASN A 8 -39.27 -17.13 -60.20
CA ASN A 8 -38.47 -17.25 -58.95
C ASN A 8 -37.16 -16.54 -59.09
N VAL A 9 -36.94 -15.43 -58.35
CA VAL A 9 -35.65 -14.77 -58.26
C VAL A 9 -34.89 -15.34 -57.05
N SER A 10 -33.71 -15.85 -57.37
CA SER A 10 -32.84 -16.63 -56.52
C SER A 10 -32.40 -15.90 -55.23
N GLY A 11 -32.80 -16.43 -54.07
CA GLY A 11 -32.39 -16.02 -52.75
C GLY A 11 -30.91 -16.34 -52.37
N ASN A 12 -30.15 -16.90 -53.26
CA ASN A 12 -28.79 -17.41 -52.95
C ASN A 12 -27.68 -16.36 -53.02
N SER A 13 -27.89 -15.21 -53.65
CA SER A 13 -26.82 -14.18 -53.80
C SER A 13 -26.68 -13.30 -52.56
N MET A 14 -27.80 -13.06 -51.82
CA MET A 14 -27.78 -12.21 -50.65
C MET A 14 -27.27 -12.94 -49.40
N PHE A 15 -27.45 -14.25 -49.34
CA PHE A 15 -26.94 -15.08 -48.23
C PHE A 15 -25.43 -15.27 -48.27
N LEU A 16 -24.84 -15.35 -49.46
CA LEU A 16 -23.35 -15.40 -49.64
C LEU A 16 -22.67 -14.06 -49.33
N MET A 17 -23.32 -12.93 -49.61
CA MET A 17 -22.72 -11.61 -49.28
C MET A 17 -22.77 -11.37 -47.76
N ILE A 18 -23.77 -11.79 -47.05
CA ILE A 18 -23.88 -11.66 -45.59
C ILE A 18 -22.87 -12.56 -44.89
N LEU A 19 -22.63 -13.78 -45.36
CA LEU A 19 -21.60 -14.67 -44.81
C LEU A 19 -20.16 -14.16 -45.04
N GLN A 20 -19.89 -13.52 -46.18
CA GLN A 20 -18.57 -12.89 -46.43
C GLN A 20 -18.34 -11.64 -45.56
N LEU A 21 -19.36 -10.86 -45.26
CA LEU A 21 -19.28 -9.72 -44.32
C LEU A 21 -19.06 -10.20 -42.87
N PHE A 22 -19.72 -11.25 -42.43
CA PHE A 22 -19.48 -11.85 -41.11
C PHE A 22 -18.09 -12.47 -40.98
N TRP A 23 -17.56 -13.05 -42.05
CA TRP A 23 -16.21 -13.63 -42.02
C TRP A 23 -15.13 -12.55 -42.00
N LYS A 24 -15.31 -11.46 -42.74
CA LYS A 24 -14.40 -10.29 -42.69
C LYS A 24 -14.47 -9.56 -41.34
N MET A 25 -15.63 -9.45 -40.71
CA MET A 25 -15.75 -8.90 -39.36
C MET A 25 -15.10 -9.78 -38.29
N LYS A 26 -15.17 -11.11 -38.38
CA LYS A 26 -14.46 -12.01 -37.46
C LYS A 26 -12.95 -11.97 -37.61
N LEU A 27 -12.40 -11.69 -38.81
CA LEU A 27 -10.97 -11.56 -39.01
C LEU A 27 -10.40 -10.21 -38.49
N HIS A 28 -11.23 -9.17 -38.32
CA HIS A 28 -10.80 -7.89 -37.76
C HIS A 28 -11.05 -7.77 -36.25
N LEU A 29 -11.86 -8.65 -35.66
CA LEU A 29 -12.03 -8.74 -34.19
C LEU A 29 -11.03 -9.70 -33.53
N GLY A 30 -10.26 -10.42 -34.31
CA GLY A 30 -9.31 -11.44 -33.82
C GLY A 30 -7.89 -10.95 -33.58
N LEU A 31 -7.59 -9.64 -33.77
CA LEU A 31 -6.21 -9.15 -33.66
C LEU A 31 -6.10 -7.88 -32.79
N LEU A 32 -6.91 -7.76 -31.76
CA LEU A 32 -6.70 -6.81 -30.66
C LEU A 32 -6.94 -7.49 -29.30
N LEU A 33 -6.42 -8.70 -29.15
CA LEU A 33 -5.90 -9.11 -27.86
C LEU A 33 -4.56 -8.37 -27.70
N ILE A 34 -4.62 -7.10 -27.32
CA ILE A 34 -3.55 -6.49 -26.56
C ILE A 34 -3.52 -7.33 -25.29
N VAL A 35 -2.65 -8.34 -25.25
CA VAL A 35 -2.13 -8.90 -24.03
C VAL A 35 -1.39 -7.73 -23.40
N GLY A 36 -2.11 -6.89 -22.67
CA GLY A 36 -1.52 -6.04 -21.68
C GLY A 36 -0.82 -7.02 -20.74
N ALA A 37 0.50 -7.18 -20.89
CA ALA A 37 1.30 -7.77 -19.86
C ALA A 37 0.97 -6.95 -18.63
N VAL A 38 0.22 -7.53 -17.70
CA VAL A 38 0.15 -7.01 -16.33
C VAL A 38 1.59 -7.15 -15.87
N VAL A 39 2.34 -6.06 -15.96
CA VAL A 39 3.62 -5.95 -15.31
C VAL A 39 3.25 -5.97 -13.84
N LEU A 40 3.31 -7.15 -13.24
CA LEU A 40 3.22 -7.27 -11.79
C LEU A 40 4.35 -6.37 -11.25
N ALA A 41 4.01 -5.46 -10.37
CA ALA A 41 5.01 -4.64 -9.71
C ALA A 41 6.05 -5.59 -9.09
N ASP A 42 7.33 -5.25 -9.22
CA ASP A 42 8.40 -6.03 -8.60
C ASP A 42 8.19 -5.99 -7.07
N ASP A 43 7.93 -7.15 -6.47
CA ASP A 43 7.63 -7.32 -5.04
C ASP A 43 8.89 -7.45 -4.18
N GLY A 44 10.07 -7.38 -4.79
CA GLY A 44 11.36 -7.55 -4.11
C GLY A 44 11.57 -8.94 -3.49
N GLY A 45 10.76 -9.93 -3.85
CA GLY A 45 10.79 -11.28 -3.29
C GLY A 45 10.08 -11.40 -1.94
N TRP A 46 9.29 -10.39 -1.53
CA TRP A 46 8.58 -10.39 -0.25
C TRP A 46 7.19 -11.00 -0.31
N PHE A 47 6.57 -11.01 -1.49
CA PHE A 47 5.21 -11.53 -1.65
C PHE A 47 5.18 -13.05 -1.54
N THR A 48 4.12 -13.57 -0.91
CA THR A 48 3.81 -14.99 -0.85
C THR A 48 2.40 -15.25 -1.37
N ASP A 49 2.10 -16.48 -1.80
CA ASP A 49 0.75 -16.83 -2.26
C ASP A 49 -0.32 -16.69 -1.15
N GLU A 50 0.10 -16.70 0.11
CA GLU A 50 -0.77 -16.56 1.29
C GLU A 50 -1.22 -15.09 1.48
N ASP A 51 -0.51 -14.10 0.93
CA ASP A 51 -0.87 -12.68 1.00
C ASP A 51 -2.19 -12.34 0.28
N LYS A 52 -2.71 -13.25 -0.55
CA LYS A 52 -3.94 -13.03 -1.32
C LYS A 52 -5.22 -12.94 -0.48
N LEU A 53 -5.20 -13.37 0.77
CA LEU A 53 -6.39 -13.45 1.63
C LEU A 53 -6.92 -12.08 2.07
N LEU A 54 -6.07 -11.05 2.08
CA LEU A 54 -6.41 -9.70 2.56
C LEU A 54 -6.51 -8.67 1.43
N ALA A 55 -6.61 -9.11 0.19
CA ALA A 55 -6.39 -8.36 -1.04
C ALA A 55 -7.30 -7.14 -1.29
N GLN A 56 -8.13 -6.72 -0.35
CA GLN A 56 -9.05 -5.59 -0.56
C GLN A 56 -8.39 -4.27 -0.12
N PRO A 57 -8.00 -3.40 -1.07
CA PRO A 57 -7.32 -2.14 -0.74
C PRO A 57 -8.23 -1.12 -0.06
N GLY A 58 -9.55 -1.34 -0.04
CA GLY A 58 -10.51 -0.33 0.41
C GLY A 58 -10.57 0.90 -0.51
N PRO A 59 -11.40 1.91 -0.18
CA PRO A 59 -11.45 3.16 -0.92
C PRO A 59 -10.22 4.02 -0.65
N CYS A 60 -9.98 5.02 -1.52
CA CYS A 60 -9.02 6.08 -1.26
C CYS A 60 -9.77 7.41 -1.19
N THR A 61 -9.93 7.94 0.03
CA THR A 61 -10.61 9.20 0.33
C THR A 61 -9.66 10.31 0.75
N VAL A 62 -8.36 9.99 0.90
CA VAL A 62 -7.28 10.97 1.06
C VAL A 62 -6.99 11.61 -0.29
N GLU A 63 -6.77 12.93 -0.33
CA GLU A 63 -6.37 13.60 -1.57
C GLU A 63 -5.05 13.04 -2.09
N VAL A 64 -5.01 12.77 -3.41
CA VAL A 64 -3.82 12.25 -4.10
C VAL A 64 -3.27 13.34 -5.01
N ARG A 65 -1.96 13.57 -4.95
CA ARG A 65 -1.26 14.57 -5.77
C ARG A 65 -0.03 13.95 -6.43
N ASP A 66 0.27 14.40 -7.63
CA ASP A 66 1.56 14.14 -8.24
C ASP A 66 2.58 15.17 -7.75
N ALA A 67 3.78 14.74 -7.41
CA ALA A 67 4.84 15.64 -6.92
C ALA A 67 5.25 16.69 -7.97
N ALA A 68 5.11 16.36 -9.26
CA ALA A 68 5.36 17.31 -10.34
C ALA A 68 4.45 18.55 -10.29
N ASP A 69 3.25 18.39 -9.73
CA ASP A 69 2.23 19.44 -9.64
C ASP A 69 2.05 20.00 -8.21
N LEU A 70 2.88 19.56 -7.25
CA LEU A 70 2.80 19.96 -5.86
C LEU A 70 4.04 20.77 -5.45
N THR A 71 3.90 22.08 -5.36
CA THR A 71 4.97 22.96 -4.88
C THR A 71 5.11 22.92 -3.35
N GLN A 72 6.31 23.18 -2.82
CA GLN A 72 6.55 23.34 -1.38
C GLN A 72 5.62 24.41 -0.75
N LYS A 73 5.34 25.50 -1.46
CA LYS A 73 4.42 26.55 -1.00
C LYS A 73 2.99 26.03 -0.87
N GLU A 74 2.53 25.27 -1.84
CA GLU A 74 1.20 24.67 -1.80
C GLU A 74 1.11 23.58 -0.72
N PHE A 75 2.14 22.74 -0.58
CA PHE A 75 2.22 21.77 0.49
C PHE A 75 2.06 22.43 1.87
N LEU A 76 2.82 23.51 2.14
CA LEU A 76 2.71 24.24 3.39
C LEU A 76 1.35 24.88 3.63
N SER A 77 0.72 25.43 2.58
CA SER A 77 -0.56 26.15 2.73
C SER A 77 -1.78 25.25 2.82
N ARG A 78 -1.74 24.03 2.23
CA ARG A 78 -2.91 23.15 2.14
C ARG A 78 -2.84 21.94 3.04
N TYR A 79 -1.65 21.38 3.25
CA TYR A 79 -1.51 20.06 3.88
C TYR A 79 -0.77 20.11 5.22
N ALA A 80 0.34 20.79 5.28
CA ALA A 80 1.32 20.72 6.37
C ALA A 80 0.74 20.82 7.79
N PHE A 81 -0.34 21.62 7.94
CA PHE A 81 -0.96 21.91 9.24
C PHE A 81 -2.45 21.57 9.30
N SER A 82 -3.01 20.96 8.27
CA SER A 82 -4.47 20.83 8.16
C SER A 82 -4.98 19.44 7.77
N GLN A 83 -4.35 18.78 6.80
CA GLN A 83 -4.91 17.53 6.29
C GLN A 83 -3.84 16.62 5.65
N PRO A 84 -4.04 15.29 5.68
CA PRO A 84 -3.14 14.36 5.02
C PRO A 84 -3.22 14.47 3.51
N VAL A 85 -2.16 14.01 2.83
CA VAL A 85 -2.10 13.90 1.36
C VAL A 85 -1.24 12.70 0.96
N VAL A 86 -1.67 11.99 -0.07
CA VAL A 86 -0.84 10.98 -0.76
C VAL A 86 -0.12 11.68 -1.91
N ILE A 87 1.20 11.48 -2.00
CA ILE A 87 2.06 12.11 -2.99
C ILE A 87 2.73 11.02 -3.82
N ARG A 88 2.59 11.10 -5.14
CA ARG A 88 3.17 10.16 -6.09
C ARG A 88 4.37 10.78 -6.79
N GLY A 89 5.37 9.93 -7.09
CA GLY A 89 6.53 10.35 -7.87
C GLY A 89 7.40 11.42 -7.18
N ALA A 90 7.42 11.46 -5.85
CA ALA A 90 8.15 12.46 -5.08
C ALA A 90 9.67 12.21 -5.03
N THR A 91 10.07 10.95 -5.06
CA THR A 91 11.48 10.55 -4.89
C THR A 91 11.84 9.43 -5.86
N ASP A 92 13.09 9.38 -6.28
CA ASP A 92 13.66 8.21 -6.94
C ASP A 92 14.46 7.39 -5.91
N ASN A 93 13.76 6.54 -5.19
CA ASN A 93 14.33 5.62 -4.23
C ASN A 93 14.68 4.25 -4.84
N SER A 94 15.01 4.18 -6.13
CA SER A 94 15.31 2.93 -6.84
C SER A 94 16.52 2.20 -6.26
N GLU A 95 17.58 2.91 -5.90
CA GLU A 95 18.78 2.33 -5.27
C GLU A 95 18.47 1.81 -3.86
N PHE A 96 17.79 2.60 -3.04
CA PHE A 96 17.33 2.19 -1.72
C PHE A 96 16.41 0.97 -1.80
N ARG A 97 15.47 0.98 -2.73
CA ARG A 97 14.56 -0.14 -2.97
C ARG A 97 15.31 -1.42 -3.36
N ASN A 98 16.32 -1.30 -4.21
CA ASN A 98 17.14 -2.47 -4.59
C ASN A 98 17.82 -3.10 -3.37
N ASP A 99 18.35 -2.31 -2.44
CA ASP A 99 18.94 -2.81 -1.20
C ASP A 99 17.90 -3.41 -0.23
N CYS A 100 16.64 -3.01 -0.37
CA CYS A 100 15.52 -3.53 0.40
C CYS A 100 14.91 -4.82 -0.19
N ARG A 101 15.43 -5.37 -1.29
CA ARG A 101 15.00 -6.69 -1.79
C ARG A 101 15.33 -7.77 -0.76
N LYS A 102 14.51 -8.79 -0.67
CA LYS A 102 14.62 -9.83 0.35
C LYS A 102 15.99 -10.50 0.36
N ASP A 103 16.48 -10.89 -0.80
CA ASP A 103 17.79 -11.54 -0.95
C ASP A 103 18.95 -10.60 -0.56
N GLU A 104 18.91 -9.33 -0.98
CA GLU A 104 19.96 -8.36 -0.62
C GLU A 104 19.90 -7.98 0.87
N MET A 105 18.69 -7.77 1.43
CA MET A 105 18.52 -7.50 2.87
C MET A 105 19.06 -8.65 3.74
N LEU A 106 18.72 -9.89 3.42
CA LEU A 106 19.18 -11.04 4.19
C LEU A 106 20.69 -11.27 4.02
N LYS A 107 21.23 -11.06 2.83
CA LYS A 107 22.67 -11.15 2.57
C LYS A 107 23.48 -10.11 3.34
N LYS A 108 23.01 -8.84 3.39
CA LYS A 108 23.74 -7.74 4.04
C LYS A 108 23.51 -7.67 5.54
N TYR A 109 22.27 -7.87 5.96
CA TYR A 109 21.82 -7.58 7.33
C TYR A 109 21.20 -8.77 8.07
N GLY A 110 21.15 -9.96 7.46
CA GLY A 110 20.47 -11.13 8.02
C GLY A 110 20.91 -11.53 9.42
N SER A 111 22.19 -11.33 9.75
CA SER A 111 22.75 -11.61 11.09
C SER A 111 22.56 -10.49 12.12
N LYS A 112 22.10 -9.28 11.69
CA LYS A 112 21.85 -8.17 12.62
C LYS A 112 20.67 -8.49 13.52
N VAL A 113 20.80 -8.13 14.79
CA VAL A 113 19.71 -8.19 15.76
C VAL A 113 18.81 -6.99 15.54
N ILE A 114 17.50 -7.27 15.41
CA ILE A 114 16.45 -6.29 15.30
C ILE A 114 15.49 -6.44 16.47
N ARG A 115 14.85 -5.34 16.86
CA ARG A 115 13.84 -5.31 17.93
C ARG A 115 12.46 -5.32 17.34
N LEU A 116 11.71 -6.38 17.61
CA LEU A 116 10.32 -6.52 17.24
C LEU A 116 9.39 -5.92 18.30
N SER A 117 8.23 -5.50 17.86
CA SER A 117 7.16 -4.97 18.71
C SER A 117 5.87 -5.75 18.48
N SER A 118 5.07 -5.97 19.55
CA SER A 118 3.73 -6.53 19.40
C SER A 118 2.79 -5.55 18.69
N ALA A 119 1.86 -6.10 17.87
CA ALA A 119 0.99 -5.33 16.99
C ALA A 119 -0.26 -4.76 17.74
N ASN A 120 -0.05 -4.06 18.85
CA ASN A 120 -1.07 -3.29 19.54
C ASN A 120 -0.62 -1.84 19.73
N THR A 121 -1.53 -0.95 20.11
CA THR A 121 -1.27 0.50 20.22
C THR A 121 -0.05 0.83 21.09
N TYR A 122 0.16 0.10 22.16
CA TYR A 122 1.24 0.37 23.11
C TYR A 122 2.50 -0.48 22.87
N SER A 123 2.46 -1.44 21.96
CA SER A 123 3.58 -2.34 21.66
C SER A 123 4.24 -2.90 22.91
N TYR A 124 3.44 -3.46 23.81
CA TYR A 124 3.84 -3.89 25.16
C TYR A 124 4.96 -4.92 25.18
N GLN A 125 4.96 -5.84 24.21
CA GLN A 125 5.96 -6.88 24.13
C GLN A 125 7.03 -6.52 23.13
N LYS A 126 8.28 -6.77 23.52
CA LYS A 126 9.43 -6.61 22.65
C LYS A 126 10.19 -7.93 22.57
N ALA A 127 10.75 -8.23 21.40
CA ALA A 127 11.58 -9.41 21.19
C ALA A 127 12.80 -9.03 20.32
N ASP A 128 13.98 -9.40 20.77
CA ASP A 128 15.22 -9.19 20.01
C ASP A 128 15.58 -10.49 19.30
N VAL A 129 15.63 -10.45 17.96
CA VAL A 129 15.95 -11.61 17.10
C VAL A 129 16.83 -11.16 15.95
N THR A 130 17.51 -12.09 15.28
CA THR A 130 18.19 -11.76 14.03
C THR A 130 17.18 -11.50 12.91
N LEU A 131 17.55 -10.67 11.92
CA LEU A 131 16.71 -10.42 10.76
C LEU A 131 16.39 -11.71 10.00
N ASN A 132 17.36 -12.63 9.85
CA ASN A 132 17.09 -13.94 9.25
C ASN A 132 15.98 -14.67 10.00
N LYS A 133 16.08 -14.78 11.33
CA LYS A 133 15.07 -15.46 12.14
C LYS A 133 13.70 -14.81 12.03
N TYR A 134 13.66 -13.47 12.01
CA TYR A 134 12.41 -12.74 11.81
C TYR A 134 11.76 -13.11 10.49
N VAL A 135 12.51 -13.04 9.38
CA VAL A 135 11.99 -13.27 8.04
C VAL A 135 11.59 -14.73 7.80
N GLU A 136 12.34 -15.69 8.35
CA GLU A 136 12.10 -17.12 8.12
C GLU A 136 10.98 -17.69 9.01
N GLU A 137 10.89 -17.24 10.26
CA GLU A 137 10.02 -17.87 11.25
C GLU A 137 8.82 -17.03 11.67
N ILE A 138 8.94 -15.68 11.70
CA ILE A 138 7.98 -14.77 12.35
C ILE A 138 7.20 -13.94 11.33
N LEU A 139 7.87 -13.46 10.28
CA LEU A 139 7.24 -12.63 9.23
C LEU A 139 6.30 -13.48 8.38
N LYS A 140 5.05 -13.57 8.81
CA LYS A 140 4.01 -14.36 8.13
C LYS A 140 2.74 -13.54 7.95
N PRO A 141 1.99 -13.79 6.87
CA PRO A 141 0.64 -13.25 6.72
C PRO A 141 -0.23 -13.65 7.91
N GLN A 142 -1.09 -12.74 8.33
CA GLN A 142 -2.06 -12.98 9.40
C GLN A 142 -3.32 -13.61 8.85
N THR A 143 -3.99 -14.42 9.66
CA THR A 143 -5.26 -15.03 9.31
C THR A 143 -6.42 -14.35 10.05
N LEU A 144 -7.62 -14.49 9.48
CA LEU A 144 -8.83 -13.96 10.10
C LEU A 144 -9.22 -14.72 11.38
N GLU A 145 -8.80 -15.97 11.52
CA GLU A 145 -9.05 -16.76 12.73
C GLU A 145 -8.23 -16.25 13.93
N MET A 146 -7.05 -15.67 13.68
CA MET A 146 -6.18 -15.16 14.73
C MET A 146 -6.20 -13.64 14.87
N PHE A 147 -6.66 -12.90 13.85
CA PHE A 147 -6.66 -11.43 13.79
C PHE A 147 -5.31 -10.77 14.09
N GLY A 148 -4.23 -11.53 14.06
CA GLY A 148 -2.89 -11.01 14.36
C GLY A 148 -2.61 -10.69 15.83
N ASN A 149 -3.37 -11.25 16.78
CA ASN A 149 -3.27 -10.94 18.21
C ASN A 149 -1.91 -11.30 18.83
N GLU A 150 -1.19 -12.28 18.29
CA GLU A 150 0.15 -12.70 18.73
C GLU A 150 1.26 -12.24 17.77
N THR A 151 0.99 -11.22 16.95
CA THR A 151 1.90 -10.80 15.90
C THR A 151 2.97 -9.86 16.41
N PHE A 152 4.18 -10.13 15.99
CA PHE A 152 5.32 -9.24 16.07
C PHE A 152 5.65 -8.64 14.70
N TYR A 153 6.02 -7.37 14.69
CA TYR A 153 6.49 -6.68 13.49
C TYR A 153 7.76 -5.89 13.81
N TRP A 154 8.55 -5.61 12.79
CA TRP A 154 9.72 -4.74 12.92
C TRP A 154 9.38 -3.35 12.42
N PHE A 155 9.48 -2.35 13.29
CA PHE A 155 9.34 -0.95 12.93
C PHE A 155 9.96 -0.03 13.98
N GLY A 156 10.82 0.87 13.54
CA GLY A 156 11.57 1.74 14.44
C GLY A 156 12.64 0.98 15.24
N ASP A 157 13.12 1.60 16.30
CA ASP A 157 14.27 1.09 17.06
C ASP A 157 15.52 0.79 16.15
N ASN A 158 15.64 1.56 15.04
CA ASN A 158 16.75 1.44 14.11
C ASN A 158 17.84 2.44 14.51
N ASP A 159 18.92 1.99 15.14
CA ASP A 159 20.07 2.86 15.40
C ASP A 159 20.65 3.38 14.09
N HIS A 160 20.71 4.70 13.92
CA HIS A 160 21.17 5.33 12.68
C HIS A 160 22.60 4.95 12.32
N THR A 161 23.45 4.72 13.31
CA THR A 161 24.86 4.35 13.09
C THR A 161 24.96 2.92 12.59
N GLU A 162 24.18 2.01 13.18
CA GLU A 162 24.15 0.59 12.77
C GLU A 162 23.53 0.39 11.40
N TRP A 163 22.55 1.20 11.03
CA TRP A 163 21.82 1.13 9.75
C TRP A 163 22.23 2.20 8.75
N LYS A 164 23.35 2.90 9.01
CA LYS A 164 23.83 4.01 8.20
C LYS A 164 23.95 3.66 6.72
N GLU A 165 24.50 2.51 6.39
CA GLU A 165 24.70 2.05 4.99
C GLU A 165 23.37 1.97 4.23
N LEU A 166 22.29 1.54 4.91
CA LEU A 166 20.96 1.51 4.33
C LEU A 166 20.35 2.92 4.23
N PHE A 167 20.42 3.70 5.30
CA PHE A 167 19.79 5.03 5.36
C PHE A 167 20.47 6.06 4.47
N ASP A 168 21.78 5.96 4.22
CA ASP A 168 22.50 6.86 3.31
C ASP A 168 21.97 6.80 1.86
N LYS A 169 21.28 5.72 1.49
CA LYS A 169 20.68 5.56 0.16
C LYS A 169 19.24 6.06 0.07
N TYR A 170 18.62 6.32 1.21
CA TYR A 170 17.25 6.81 1.23
C TYR A 170 17.19 8.29 0.91
N ILE A 171 16.40 8.65 -0.09
CA ILE A 171 16.09 10.02 -0.45
C ILE A 171 14.74 10.38 0.20
N PRO A 172 14.72 11.24 1.24
CA PRO A 172 13.48 11.61 1.90
C PRO A 172 12.59 12.47 0.99
N PRO A 173 11.28 12.56 1.29
CA PRO A 173 10.36 13.42 0.55
C PRO A 173 10.87 14.88 0.50
N PRO A 174 10.75 15.57 -0.66
CA PRO A 174 11.32 16.91 -0.84
C PRO A 174 10.50 18.01 -0.18
N TYR A 175 9.61 17.68 0.75
CA TYR A 175 8.76 18.62 1.46
C TYR A 175 9.23 18.77 2.90
N SER A 176 9.36 20.00 3.38
CA SER A 176 9.85 20.31 4.72
C SER A 176 8.89 21.19 5.50
N LEU A 177 8.93 21.06 6.81
CA LEU A 177 8.25 21.96 7.73
C LEU A 177 9.28 22.91 8.37
N PRO A 178 8.99 24.22 8.50
CA PRO A 178 9.93 25.19 9.05
C PRO A 178 10.42 24.80 10.43
N GLY A 179 11.74 24.71 10.60
CA GLY A 179 12.38 24.42 11.88
C GLY A 179 12.37 22.96 12.33
N LEU A 180 11.82 22.05 11.53
CA LEU A 180 11.82 20.63 11.82
C LEU A 180 12.85 19.88 10.95
N THR A 181 13.38 18.79 11.50
CA THR A 181 14.30 17.87 10.83
C THR A 181 13.70 16.48 10.74
N GLY A 182 14.14 15.68 9.78
CA GLY A 182 13.64 14.32 9.58
C GLY A 182 14.43 13.28 10.37
N ALA A 183 13.73 12.35 11.03
CA ALA A 183 14.30 11.14 11.60
C ALA A 183 13.64 9.92 10.93
N TYR A 184 14.45 8.94 10.57
CA TYR A 184 13.96 7.77 9.82
C TYR A 184 13.61 6.62 10.75
N SER A 185 12.52 5.92 10.43
CA SER A 185 12.13 4.66 11.02
C SER A 185 11.82 3.68 9.91
N PHE A 186 12.65 2.67 9.78
CA PHE A 186 12.49 1.59 8.81
C PHE A 186 11.74 0.42 9.42
N GLY A 187 10.99 -0.31 8.61
CA GLY A 187 10.26 -1.46 9.07
C GLY A 187 9.83 -2.43 7.99
N MET A 188 9.44 -3.60 8.43
CA MET A 188 8.75 -4.61 7.63
C MET A 188 7.75 -5.37 8.47
N ALA A 189 6.68 -5.80 7.84
CA ALA A 189 5.60 -6.50 8.52
C ALA A 189 4.82 -7.37 7.53
N GLY A 190 4.33 -8.50 8.00
CA GLY A 190 3.50 -9.41 7.21
C GLY A 190 2.13 -8.82 6.88
N ALA A 191 1.51 -9.36 5.83
CA ALA A 191 0.13 -9.02 5.48
C ALA A 191 -0.80 -9.22 6.69
N GLY A 192 -1.74 -8.31 6.87
CA GLY A 192 -2.66 -8.30 8.02
C GLY A 192 -2.09 -7.72 9.31
N THR A 193 -0.79 -7.44 9.36
CA THR A 193 -0.18 -6.73 10.48
C THR A 193 -0.26 -5.23 10.27
N GLY A 194 -0.40 -4.47 11.33
CA GLY A 194 -0.42 -3.02 11.28
C GLY A 194 -0.24 -2.40 12.65
N VAL A 195 -0.17 -1.07 12.67
CA VAL A 195 -0.14 -0.30 13.91
C VAL A 195 -1.54 0.24 14.17
N PRO A 196 -2.20 -0.13 15.30
CA PRO A 196 -3.51 0.42 15.64
C PRO A 196 -3.48 1.93 15.83
N PHE A 197 -4.64 2.55 15.99
CA PHE A 197 -4.74 4.01 16.09
C PHE A 197 -3.87 4.59 17.21
N HIS A 198 -3.09 5.58 16.81
CA HIS A 198 -2.23 6.40 17.67
C HIS A 198 -2.02 7.76 16.99
N PHE A 199 -1.35 8.67 17.67
CA PHE A 199 -0.95 9.96 17.10
C PHE A 199 0.41 10.39 17.65
N HIS A 200 1.10 11.20 16.88
CA HIS A 200 2.37 11.87 17.24
C HIS A 200 2.59 13.10 16.36
N GLY A 201 3.81 13.65 16.33
CA GLY A 201 4.18 14.73 15.44
C GLY A 201 4.05 14.41 13.96
N PRO A 202 4.18 15.38 13.06
CA PRO A 202 3.96 15.20 11.63
C PRO A 202 5.01 14.27 11.02
N GLY A 203 4.66 13.64 9.91
CA GLY A 203 5.60 12.75 9.23
C GLY A 203 5.13 12.29 7.86
N PHE A 204 6.02 11.57 7.21
CA PHE A 204 5.76 10.88 5.95
C PHE A 204 5.91 9.37 6.17
N GLY A 205 5.08 8.60 5.45
CA GLY A 205 5.25 7.16 5.32
C GLY A 205 5.39 6.79 3.85
N GLU A 206 6.41 6.04 3.49
CA GLU A 206 6.64 5.53 2.13
C GLU A 206 6.61 4.01 2.13
N VAL A 207 5.95 3.43 1.13
CA VAL A 207 5.99 1.99 0.88
C VAL A 207 7.12 1.68 -0.10
N VAL A 208 8.06 0.85 0.33
CA VAL A 208 9.19 0.40 -0.48
C VAL A 208 8.81 -0.83 -1.29
N PHE A 209 8.14 -1.80 -0.66
CA PHE A 209 7.52 -2.98 -1.28
C PHE A 209 6.19 -3.30 -0.62
N GLY A 210 5.27 -3.90 -1.39
CA GLY A 210 3.93 -4.24 -0.92
C GLY A 210 2.96 -3.07 -1.00
N ARG A 211 1.88 -3.16 -0.21
CA ARG A 211 0.81 -2.14 -0.11
C ARG A 211 0.43 -1.95 1.34
N LYS A 212 0.19 -0.69 1.75
CA LYS A 212 -0.16 -0.34 3.12
C LYS A 212 -1.39 0.58 3.13
N ARG A 213 -2.45 0.14 3.82
CA ARG A 213 -3.68 0.91 4.01
C ARG A 213 -3.56 1.76 5.27
N TRP A 214 -3.92 3.02 5.13
CA TRP A 214 -3.90 4.03 6.19
C TRP A 214 -5.33 4.46 6.51
N PHE A 215 -5.61 4.65 7.79
CA PHE A 215 -6.86 5.18 8.32
C PHE A 215 -6.52 6.41 9.15
N LEU A 216 -7.12 7.57 8.84
CA LEU A 216 -6.73 8.84 9.43
C LEU A 216 -7.95 9.63 9.92
N LEU A 217 -7.83 10.22 11.11
CA LEU A 217 -8.84 11.12 11.67
C LEU A 217 -8.15 12.38 12.19
N PRO A 218 -8.83 13.56 12.08
CA PRO A 218 -8.28 14.81 12.58
C PRO A 218 -8.18 14.80 14.10
N PRO A 219 -7.34 15.67 14.70
CA PRO A 219 -7.06 15.68 16.14
C PRO A 219 -8.29 15.89 17.04
N ASP A 220 -9.33 16.52 16.53
CA ASP A 220 -10.60 16.81 17.23
C ASP A 220 -11.59 15.65 17.22
N LYS A 221 -11.26 14.55 16.52
CA LYS A 221 -12.07 13.32 16.45
C LYS A 221 -11.29 12.14 16.99
N THR A 222 -11.73 11.62 18.11
CA THR A 222 -11.15 10.38 18.65
C THR A 222 -11.69 9.18 17.88
N PRO A 223 -10.83 8.30 17.33
CA PRO A 223 -11.29 7.10 16.65
C PRO A 223 -12.04 6.16 17.61
N HIS A 224 -13.06 5.50 17.09
CA HIS A 224 -13.70 4.39 17.80
C HIS A 224 -12.84 3.13 17.62
N PHE A 225 -12.05 2.77 18.63
CA PHE A 225 -11.20 1.59 18.62
C PHE A 225 -10.87 1.12 20.05
N HIS A 226 -10.40 -0.11 20.17
CA HIS A 226 -9.88 -0.64 21.42
C HIS A 226 -8.36 -0.85 21.32
N PRO A 227 -7.54 -0.30 22.21
CA PRO A 227 -6.07 -0.30 22.08
C PRO A 227 -5.43 -1.69 22.10
N ASN A 228 -6.11 -2.70 22.60
CA ASN A 228 -5.64 -4.08 22.60
C ASN A 228 -6.03 -4.86 21.33
N LYS A 229 -6.94 -4.33 20.50
CA LYS A 229 -7.25 -4.92 19.21
C LYS A 229 -6.17 -4.58 18.20
N THR A 230 -5.85 -5.53 17.32
CA THR A 230 -5.04 -5.24 16.12
C THR A 230 -5.86 -4.43 15.11
N THR A 231 -5.19 -3.76 14.18
CA THR A 231 -5.89 -3.05 13.09
C THR A 231 -6.72 -4.01 12.24
N LEU A 232 -6.24 -5.23 12.04
CA LEU A 232 -6.99 -6.26 11.30
C LEU A 232 -8.29 -6.62 12.03
N GLN A 233 -8.22 -6.87 13.33
CA GLN A 233 -9.41 -7.17 14.15
C GLN A 233 -10.39 -5.99 14.13
N TRP A 234 -9.90 -4.77 14.33
CA TRP A 234 -10.72 -3.56 14.25
C TRP A 234 -11.43 -3.41 12.90
N LEU A 235 -10.72 -3.67 11.78
CA LEU A 235 -11.30 -3.57 10.44
C LEU A 235 -12.47 -4.52 10.23
N TYR A 236 -12.39 -5.72 10.78
CA TYR A 236 -13.43 -6.74 10.59
C TYR A 236 -14.58 -6.66 11.60
N GLU A 237 -14.30 -6.24 12.83
CA GLU A 237 -15.29 -6.22 13.90
C GLU A 237 -15.94 -4.85 14.10
N ASP A 238 -15.14 -3.76 14.03
CA ASP A 238 -15.61 -2.43 14.44
C ASP A 238 -15.86 -1.49 13.24
N TYR A 239 -15.00 -1.54 12.22
CA TYR A 239 -15.07 -0.59 11.10
C TYR A 239 -16.41 -0.63 10.34
N GLN A 240 -17.00 -1.81 10.20
CA GLN A 240 -18.26 -2.00 9.47
C GLN A 240 -19.46 -1.40 10.21
N GLU A 241 -19.35 -1.22 11.52
CA GLU A 241 -20.39 -0.70 12.40
C GLU A 241 -20.24 0.82 12.68
N LEU A 242 -19.20 1.46 12.10
CA LEU A 242 -18.96 2.88 12.34
C LEU A 242 -20.11 3.74 11.80
N HIS A 243 -20.51 4.72 12.59
CA HIS A 243 -21.40 5.76 12.08
C HIS A 243 -20.70 6.55 10.94
N PRO A 244 -21.40 6.99 9.88
CA PRO A 244 -20.79 7.69 8.74
C PRO A 244 -19.91 8.90 9.09
N LEU A 245 -20.15 9.58 10.24
CA LEU A 245 -19.34 10.69 10.73
C LEU A 245 -18.06 10.28 11.45
N GLU A 246 -17.92 8.99 11.77
CA GLU A 246 -16.78 8.40 12.48
C GLU A 246 -15.84 7.64 11.53
N VAL A 247 -16.28 7.42 10.28
CA VAL A 247 -15.46 6.75 9.26
C VAL A 247 -14.22 7.61 9.00
N PRO A 248 -13.00 7.04 9.13
CA PRO A 248 -11.77 7.76 8.89
C PRO A 248 -11.58 8.09 7.40
N LEU A 249 -10.77 9.10 7.10
CA LEU A 249 -10.14 9.17 5.78
C LEU A 249 -9.25 7.94 5.63
N GLU A 250 -9.20 7.37 4.44
CA GLU A 250 -8.38 6.20 4.19
C GLU A 250 -7.82 6.16 2.79
N CYS A 251 -6.70 5.51 2.63
CA CYS A 251 -6.11 5.19 1.35
C CYS A 251 -5.11 4.05 1.47
N THR A 252 -5.11 3.15 0.52
CA THR A 252 -4.00 2.21 0.34
C THR A 252 -2.96 2.85 -0.56
N ILE A 253 -1.76 3.02 -0.03
CA ILE A 253 -0.59 3.46 -0.78
C ILE A 253 0.20 2.26 -1.30
N ASN A 254 0.70 2.39 -2.51
CA ASN A 254 1.46 1.36 -3.21
C ASN A 254 2.95 1.65 -3.14
N GLN A 255 3.75 0.76 -3.69
CA GLN A 255 5.18 0.93 -3.83
C GLN A 255 5.54 2.28 -4.45
N GLY A 256 6.37 3.06 -3.75
CA GLY A 256 6.82 4.39 -4.14
C GLY A 256 5.83 5.52 -3.87
N ASP A 257 4.59 5.21 -3.42
CA ASP A 257 3.68 6.23 -2.94
C ASP A 257 4.10 6.69 -1.53
N ILE A 258 3.94 7.98 -1.27
CA ILE A 258 4.21 8.61 0.02
C ILE A 258 2.91 9.18 0.58
N ILE A 259 2.65 8.96 1.86
CA ILE A 259 1.58 9.65 2.57
C ILE A 259 2.18 10.63 3.57
N PHE A 260 1.69 11.86 3.59
CA PHE A 260 1.95 12.83 4.64
C PHE A 260 0.77 12.84 5.62
N PHE A 261 1.06 12.86 6.91
CA PHE A 261 0.10 13.06 7.98
C PHE A 261 0.54 14.23 8.87
N PRO A 262 -0.36 15.21 9.16
CA PRO A 262 -0.01 16.37 9.99
C PRO A 262 0.12 16.02 11.47
N ASP A 263 0.60 17.00 12.26
CA ASP A 263 0.72 16.89 13.71
C ASP A 263 -0.59 16.45 14.36
N ARG A 264 -0.48 15.48 15.29
CA ARG A 264 -1.56 14.91 16.10
C ARG A 264 -2.75 14.31 15.34
N TRP A 265 -2.63 14.10 14.04
CA TRP A 265 -3.62 13.31 13.32
C TRP A 265 -3.58 11.87 13.79
N TRP A 266 -4.73 11.36 14.24
CA TRP A 266 -4.89 9.96 14.53
C TRP A 266 -4.65 9.15 13.28
N HIS A 267 -3.86 8.10 13.40
CA HIS A 267 -3.67 7.17 12.30
C HIS A 267 -3.49 5.74 12.77
N GLY A 268 -4.07 4.84 11.99
CA GLY A 268 -3.88 3.41 12.08
C GLY A 268 -3.47 2.87 10.72
N THR A 269 -2.72 1.77 10.70
CA THR A 269 -2.22 1.19 9.44
C THR A 269 -2.46 -0.31 9.37
N LEU A 270 -2.63 -0.82 8.15
CA LEU A 270 -2.73 -2.24 7.85
C LEU A 270 -1.91 -2.58 6.61
N ASN A 271 -1.00 -3.52 6.71
CA ASN A 271 -0.28 -4.04 5.57
C ASN A 271 -1.21 -4.99 4.79
N ILE A 272 -1.50 -4.66 3.55
CA ILE A 272 -2.34 -5.49 2.67
C ILE A 272 -1.53 -6.67 2.15
N ASP A 273 -0.28 -6.44 1.81
CA ASP A 273 0.72 -7.43 1.46
C ASP A 273 1.82 -7.43 2.52
N THR A 274 2.68 -8.44 2.55
CA THR A 274 3.96 -8.33 3.26
C THR A 274 4.69 -7.11 2.74
N SER A 275 4.93 -6.13 3.62
CA SER A 275 5.37 -4.79 3.24
C SER A 275 6.68 -4.42 3.88
N VAL A 276 7.53 -3.75 3.09
CA VAL A 276 8.72 -3.03 3.53
C VAL A 276 8.43 -1.55 3.39
N PHE A 277 8.69 -0.76 4.42
CA PHE A 277 8.31 0.64 4.47
C PHE A 277 9.28 1.47 5.31
N ILE A 278 9.27 2.77 5.09
CA ILE A 278 10.06 3.73 5.86
C ILE A 278 9.19 4.95 6.20
N SER A 279 9.35 5.46 7.41
CA SER A 279 8.74 6.72 7.82
C SER A 279 9.83 7.78 8.05
N THR A 280 9.51 9.02 7.69
CA THR A 280 10.30 10.21 8.02
C THR A 280 9.50 11.04 9.01
N PHE A 281 9.82 10.95 10.28
CA PHE A 281 9.21 11.75 11.34
C PHE A 281 9.86 13.11 11.38
N LEU A 282 9.05 14.17 11.52
CA LEU A 282 9.52 15.55 11.55
C LEU A 282 9.44 16.09 12.99
N GLY A 283 10.59 16.49 13.54
CA GLY A 283 10.71 16.99 14.91
C GLY A 283 11.91 17.92 15.12
#